data_8106393a584a67cc767c812d35e41fd0
#
_entry.id   8106393a584a67cc767c812d35e41fd0
#
_cell.length_a   1.000
_cell.length_b   1.000
_cell.length_c   1.000
_cell.angle_alpha   90.00
_cell.angle_beta   90.00
_cell.angle_gamma   90.00
#
_symmetry.space_group_name_H-M   'P 1'
#
loop_
_entity.id
_entity.type
_entity.pdbx_description
1 polymer ?
#
loop_
_entity_poly.entity_id
_entity_poly.type
_entity_poly.pdbx_seq_one_letter_code
_entity_poly.pdbx_strand_id
1 'polypeptide(L)'
;MKDYTALIIENLEILHKNELLNDNIFKANAYNKVKNNILNYSNYIYSLNDLKDIEGIGKSIYEKLKELFETNKIEKVENIKKNPLYKILDIYGIGYKTIKKYNIKNIDDLIKNKNILNNNQQIGLKYYKDLQKRIDINEMKKHHNILINELNKYDDLTYEFVGSYRRKLKTFGDIDIIIKENKKFNLDIFINNLIKKKYIIEKLALGKYKFMGICKIDKIARRIDILVAKENEYPFSLLYFTGSYVFNIMMRKYAKKNGLKLSEHGFNINVENIKTEKDIFDYLNLKYVNPEDRN
;
A
#
# COMPACT_ATOMS: atom_id res chain seq x y z
N MET A 1 19.87 -15.88 -5.84
CA MET A 1 20.20 -14.45 -6.18
C MET A 1 19.12 -13.53 -5.68
N LYS A 2 19.48 -12.31 -5.25
CA LYS A 2 18.52 -11.29 -4.78
C LYS A 2 17.84 -10.63 -5.98
N ASP A 3 16.51 -10.61 -6.02
CA ASP A 3 15.77 -9.82 -7.00
C ASP A 3 15.71 -8.35 -6.56
N TYR A 4 16.19 -7.45 -7.40
CA TYR A 4 16.24 -6.01 -7.16
C TYR A 4 14.99 -5.26 -7.65
N THR A 5 14.05 -5.93 -8.30
CA THR A 5 12.88 -5.30 -8.94
C THR A 5 12.14 -4.34 -8.02
N ALA A 6 11.74 -4.80 -6.83
CA ALA A 6 10.97 -3.97 -5.90
C ALA A 6 11.79 -2.80 -5.37
N LEU A 7 13.06 -3.02 -5.06
CA LEU A 7 13.96 -1.98 -4.58
C LEU A 7 14.19 -0.90 -5.64
N ILE A 8 14.33 -1.27 -6.91
CA ILE A 8 14.44 -0.34 -8.03
C ILE A 8 13.16 0.49 -8.13
N ILE A 9 11.98 -0.15 -8.10
CA ILE A 9 10.69 0.53 -8.21
C ILE A 9 10.51 1.55 -7.09
N GLU A 10 10.82 1.18 -5.84
CA GLU A 10 10.75 2.08 -4.68
C GLU A 10 11.65 3.31 -4.88
N ASN A 11 12.91 3.10 -5.27
CA ASN A 11 13.87 4.20 -5.47
C ASN A 11 13.44 5.12 -6.62
N LEU A 12 12.96 4.56 -7.74
CA LEU A 12 12.44 5.35 -8.86
C LEU A 12 11.19 6.16 -8.49
N GLU A 13 10.31 5.63 -7.65
CA GLU A 13 9.13 6.35 -7.14
C GLU A 13 9.55 7.56 -6.29
N ILE A 14 10.55 7.41 -5.43
CA ILE A 14 11.09 8.50 -4.61
C ILE A 14 11.71 9.57 -5.49
N LEU A 15 12.52 9.18 -6.46
CA LEU A 15 13.12 10.10 -7.43
C LEU A 15 12.05 10.83 -8.24
N HIS A 16 11.02 10.12 -8.73
CA HIS A 16 9.90 10.69 -9.45
C HIS A 16 9.18 11.78 -8.62
N LYS A 17 8.78 11.45 -7.40
CA LYS A 17 8.09 12.40 -6.50
C LYS A 17 8.94 13.62 -6.18
N ASN A 18 10.24 13.43 -5.96
CA ASN A 18 11.15 14.54 -5.71
C ASN A 18 11.29 15.48 -6.93
N GLU A 19 11.40 14.93 -8.13
CA GLU A 19 11.48 15.79 -9.33
C GLU A 19 10.14 16.53 -9.59
N LEU A 20 9.00 15.95 -9.22
CA LEU A 20 7.71 16.66 -9.24
C LEU A 20 7.68 17.83 -8.25
N LEU A 21 8.27 17.68 -7.06
CA LEU A 21 8.41 18.77 -6.08
C LEU A 21 9.28 19.90 -6.61
N ASN A 22 10.31 19.58 -7.41
CA ASN A 22 11.27 20.53 -7.96
C ASN A 22 10.92 21.08 -9.36
N ASP A 23 9.69 20.88 -9.85
CA ASP A 23 9.23 21.29 -11.19
C ASP A 23 9.98 20.68 -12.38
N ASN A 24 10.74 19.63 -12.15
CA ASN A 24 11.47 18.92 -13.20
C ASN A 24 10.58 17.86 -13.87
N ILE A 25 9.48 18.28 -14.50
CA ILE A 25 8.46 17.38 -15.06
C ILE A 25 9.07 16.37 -16.05
N PHE A 26 10.03 16.80 -16.88
CA PHE A 26 10.70 15.92 -17.83
C PHE A 26 11.43 14.77 -17.12
N LYS A 27 12.24 15.08 -16.08
CA LYS A 27 12.93 14.05 -15.30
C LYS A 27 11.96 13.18 -14.50
N ALA A 28 10.90 13.77 -13.94
CA ALA A 28 9.86 13.02 -13.25
C ALA A 28 9.21 11.99 -14.17
N ASN A 29 8.86 12.38 -15.39
CA ASN A 29 8.29 11.48 -16.40
C ASN A 29 9.26 10.38 -16.82
N ALA A 30 10.55 10.69 -16.95
CA ALA A 30 11.58 9.68 -17.26
C ALA A 30 11.64 8.60 -16.17
N TYR A 31 11.70 8.98 -14.89
CA TYR A 31 11.67 8.01 -13.78
C TYR A 31 10.38 7.20 -13.76
N ASN A 32 9.23 7.83 -13.98
CA ASN A 32 7.94 7.15 -14.00
C ASN A 32 7.82 6.18 -15.19
N LYS A 33 8.33 6.56 -16.39
CA LYS A 33 8.38 5.67 -17.56
C LYS A 33 9.19 4.40 -17.24
N VAL A 34 10.41 4.56 -16.73
CA VAL A 34 11.26 3.41 -16.39
C VAL A 34 10.63 2.55 -15.31
N LYS A 35 10.07 3.15 -14.25
CA LYS A 35 9.33 2.42 -13.22
C LYS A 35 8.21 1.56 -13.81
N ASN A 36 7.40 2.13 -14.70
CA ASN A 36 6.30 1.41 -15.34
C ASN A 36 6.80 0.29 -16.28
N ASN A 37 7.91 0.53 -16.99
CA ASN A 37 8.51 -0.50 -17.83
C ASN A 37 9.05 -1.67 -16.98
N ILE A 38 9.64 -1.40 -15.82
CA ILE A 38 10.09 -2.43 -14.87
C ILE A 38 8.91 -3.20 -14.26
N LEU A 39 7.81 -2.52 -13.90
CA LEU A 39 6.57 -3.17 -13.46
C LEU A 39 5.98 -4.08 -14.55
N ASN A 40 6.15 -3.68 -15.81
CA ASN A 40 5.70 -4.42 -16.97
C ASN A 40 6.70 -5.47 -17.48
N TYR A 41 7.93 -5.47 -16.99
CA TYR A 41 8.96 -6.45 -17.37
C TYR A 41 8.67 -7.80 -16.73
N SER A 42 8.59 -8.85 -17.55
CA SER A 42 8.18 -10.19 -17.10
C SER A 42 9.26 -10.96 -16.32
N ASN A 43 10.55 -10.62 -16.54
CA ASN A 43 11.64 -11.31 -15.87
C ASN A 43 12.03 -10.61 -14.56
N TYR A 44 12.68 -11.37 -13.66
CA TYR A 44 13.31 -10.82 -12.47
C TYR A 44 14.56 -10.04 -12.82
N ILE A 45 14.98 -9.12 -11.97
CA ILE A 45 16.17 -8.27 -12.17
C ILE A 45 17.18 -8.63 -11.09
N TYR A 46 18.20 -9.39 -11.46
CA TYR A 46 19.25 -9.86 -10.55
C TYR A 46 20.54 -9.07 -10.72
N SER A 47 20.75 -8.45 -11.89
CA SER A 47 21.99 -7.75 -12.28
C SER A 47 21.71 -6.57 -13.18
N LEU A 48 22.75 -5.74 -13.39
CA LEU A 48 22.72 -4.63 -14.36
C LEU A 48 22.49 -5.09 -15.80
N ASN A 49 22.89 -6.32 -16.13
CA ASN A 49 22.65 -6.87 -17.47
C ASN A 49 21.18 -7.05 -17.78
N ASP A 50 20.36 -7.37 -16.79
CA ASP A 50 18.91 -7.54 -16.94
C ASP A 50 18.18 -6.23 -17.24
N LEU A 51 18.87 -5.09 -17.09
CA LEU A 51 18.32 -3.77 -17.38
C LEU A 51 18.45 -3.36 -18.86
N LYS A 52 19.26 -4.08 -19.67
CA LYS A 52 19.57 -3.71 -21.07
C LYS A 52 18.33 -3.69 -21.95
N ASP A 53 17.37 -4.59 -21.68
CA ASP A 53 16.14 -4.73 -22.45
C ASP A 53 15.00 -3.82 -21.94
N ILE A 54 15.29 -2.98 -20.94
CA ILE A 54 14.29 -2.09 -20.35
C ILE A 54 14.38 -0.70 -20.97
N GLU A 55 13.39 -0.36 -21.78
CA GLU A 55 13.32 0.93 -22.47
C GLU A 55 13.29 2.11 -21.49
N GLY A 56 14.01 3.18 -21.84
CA GLY A 56 14.01 4.46 -21.13
C GLY A 56 15.10 4.60 -20.08
N ILE A 57 15.94 3.58 -19.87
CA ILE A 57 17.10 3.67 -18.98
C ILE A 57 18.24 4.41 -19.71
N GLY A 58 18.25 5.74 -19.57
CA GLY A 58 19.37 6.58 -20.03
C GLY A 58 20.52 6.59 -19.02
N LYS A 59 21.68 7.17 -19.44
CA LYS A 59 22.94 7.21 -18.66
C LYS A 59 22.73 7.60 -17.19
N SER A 60 21.97 8.67 -16.92
CA SER A 60 21.75 9.17 -15.53
C SER A 60 20.95 8.21 -14.66
N ILE A 61 19.98 7.45 -15.22
CA ILE A 61 19.23 6.43 -14.48
C ILE A 61 20.12 5.21 -14.30
N TYR A 62 20.84 4.80 -15.34
CA TYR A 62 21.76 3.67 -15.29
C TYR A 62 22.80 3.81 -14.18
N GLU A 63 23.47 4.96 -14.05
CA GLU A 63 24.46 5.19 -12.98
C GLU A 63 23.87 5.07 -11.58
N LYS A 64 22.62 5.55 -11.36
CA LYS A 64 21.93 5.38 -10.09
C LYS A 64 21.58 3.92 -9.81
N LEU A 65 21.14 3.19 -10.83
CA LEU A 65 20.85 1.77 -10.67
C LEU A 65 22.13 0.96 -10.44
N LYS A 66 23.26 1.34 -11.08
CA LYS A 66 24.58 0.77 -10.82
C LYS A 66 24.97 0.96 -9.34
N GLU A 67 24.86 2.18 -8.82
CA GLU A 67 25.09 2.48 -7.40
C GLU A 67 24.20 1.61 -6.49
N LEU A 68 22.91 1.42 -6.86
CA LEU A 68 21.97 0.58 -6.11
C LEU A 68 22.42 -0.89 -6.06
N PHE A 69 22.94 -1.44 -7.16
CA PHE A 69 23.44 -2.82 -7.20
C PHE A 69 24.73 -2.97 -6.39
N GLU A 70 25.62 -1.98 -6.40
CA GLU A 70 26.90 -2.01 -5.69
C GLU A 70 26.73 -1.80 -4.18
N THR A 71 25.85 -0.88 -3.77
CA THR A 71 25.75 -0.43 -2.36
C THR A 71 24.42 -0.75 -1.68
N ASN A 72 23.43 -1.29 -2.41
CA ASN A 72 22.04 -1.44 -2.00
C ASN A 72 21.33 -0.12 -1.65
N LYS A 73 21.87 1.03 -2.05
CA LYS A 73 21.34 2.37 -1.79
C LYS A 73 21.63 3.28 -2.98
N ILE A 74 20.86 4.36 -3.07
CA ILE A 74 21.16 5.50 -3.94
C ILE A 74 21.31 6.71 -3.02
N GLU A 75 22.51 7.31 -2.95
CA GLU A 75 22.81 8.43 -2.05
C GLU A 75 21.82 9.59 -2.22
N LYS A 76 21.50 9.92 -3.48
CA LYS A 76 20.49 10.93 -3.79
C LYS A 76 19.14 10.60 -3.14
N VAL A 77 18.72 9.34 -3.12
CA VAL A 77 17.45 8.91 -2.50
C VAL A 77 17.51 9.04 -0.99
N GLU A 78 18.62 8.66 -0.37
CA GLU A 78 18.80 8.81 1.07
C GLU A 78 18.76 10.29 1.51
N ASN A 79 19.32 11.19 0.69
CA ASN A 79 19.24 12.63 0.93
C ASN A 79 17.80 13.17 0.75
N ILE A 80 17.05 12.67 -0.24
CA ILE A 80 15.64 13.03 -0.44
C ILE A 80 14.80 12.62 0.78
N LYS A 81 14.98 11.41 1.29
CA LYS A 81 14.25 10.91 2.48
C LYS A 81 14.46 11.79 3.72
N LYS A 82 15.60 12.47 3.81
CA LYS A 82 15.91 13.42 4.91
C LYS A 82 15.28 14.80 4.71
N ASN A 83 14.88 15.15 3.47
CA ASN A 83 14.34 16.48 3.16
C ASN A 83 13.00 16.72 3.86
N PRO A 84 12.84 17.77 4.68
CA PRO A 84 11.59 18.11 5.36
C PRO A 84 10.42 18.31 4.39
N LEU A 85 10.66 18.91 3.23
CA LEU A 85 9.63 19.12 2.21
C LEU A 85 9.12 17.79 1.65
N TYR A 86 10.03 16.82 1.42
CA TYR A 86 9.66 15.49 0.94
C TYR A 86 8.80 14.73 1.97
N LYS A 87 9.11 14.88 3.27
CA LYS A 87 8.34 14.26 4.37
C LYS A 87 6.88 14.73 4.46
N ILE A 88 6.56 15.89 3.90
CA ILE A 88 5.17 16.37 3.84
C ILE A 88 4.30 15.45 2.96
N LEU A 89 4.89 14.77 1.99
CA LEU A 89 4.20 13.80 1.15
C LEU A 89 3.71 12.55 1.93
N ASP A 90 4.22 12.33 3.14
CA ASP A 90 3.76 11.27 4.04
C ASP A 90 2.46 11.64 4.77
N ILE A 91 2.04 12.90 4.71
CA ILE A 91 0.77 13.35 5.29
C ILE A 91 -0.37 12.90 4.38
N TYR A 92 -1.31 12.13 4.93
CA TYR A 92 -2.44 11.62 4.16
C TYR A 92 -3.19 12.74 3.43
N GLY A 93 -3.43 12.55 2.14
CA GLY A 93 -4.12 13.52 1.29
C GLY A 93 -3.28 14.70 0.81
N ILE A 94 -2.03 14.84 1.26
CA ILE A 94 -1.11 15.87 0.76
C ILE A 94 -0.23 15.29 -0.35
N GLY A 95 -0.38 15.83 -1.55
CA GLY A 95 0.47 15.49 -2.69
C GLY A 95 1.26 16.70 -3.19
N TYR A 96 2.17 16.46 -4.13
CA TYR A 96 3.00 17.53 -4.71
C TYR A 96 2.17 18.70 -5.28
N LYS A 97 0.97 18.41 -5.84
CA LYS A 97 0.06 19.45 -6.36
C LYS A 97 -0.41 20.42 -5.24
N THR A 98 -0.72 19.89 -4.06
CA THR A 98 -1.11 20.71 -2.90
C THR A 98 0.06 21.56 -2.42
N ILE A 99 1.23 20.94 -2.29
CA ILE A 99 2.46 21.62 -1.87
C ILE A 99 2.75 22.81 -2.78
N LYS A 100 2.70 22.62 -4.09
CA LYS A 100 2.95 23.66 -5.08
C LYS A 100 1.87 24.72 -5.11
N LYS A 101 0.60 24.31 -5.19
CA LYS A 101 -0.54 25.23 -5.27
C LYS A 101 -0.49 26.29 -4.16
N TYR A 102 -0.06 25.88 -2.96
CA TYR A 102 -0.04 26.74 -1.79
C TYR A 102 1.37 27.14 -1.34
N ASN A 103 2.40 26.89 -2.17
CA ASN A 103 3.81 27.22 -1.89
C ASN A 103 4.28 26.76 -0.50
N ILE A 104 3.91 25.53 -0.12
CA ILE A 104 4.24 24.94 1.17
C ILE A 104 5.73 24.58 1.19
N LYS A 105 6.46 25.03 2.20
CA LYS A 105 7.90 24.78 2.38
C LYS A 105 8.20 23.79 3.51
N ASN A 106 7.31 23.72 4.50
CA ASN A 106 7.47 22.85 5.68
C ASN A 106 6.10 22.55 6.32
N ILE A 107 6.10 21.72 7.37
CA ILE A 107 4.87 21.36 8.10
C ILE A 107 4.23 22.57 8.79
N ASP A 108 5.03 23.52 9.27
CA ASP A 108 4.49 24.70 9.97
C ASP A 108 3.68 25.58 9.02
N ASP A 109 4.07 25.66 7.74
CA ASP A 109 3.27 26.34 6.72
C ASP A 109 1.90 25.66 6.53
N LEU A 110 1.83 24.32 6.57
CA LEU A 110 0.56 23.60 6.53
C LEU A 110 -0.31 23.89 7.77
N ILE A 111 0.31 23.93 8.94
CA ILE A 111 -0.40 24.21 10.20
C ILE A 111 -0.97 25.63 10.19
N LYS A 112 -0.17 26.62 9.78
CA LYS A 112 -0.61 28.02 9.65
C LYS A 112 -1.75 28.20 8.66
N ASN A 113 -1.70 27.43 7.56
CA ASN A 113 -2.63 27.54 6.45
C ASN A 113 -3.65 26.39 6.41
N LYS A 114 -3.97 25.75 7.55
CA LYS A 114 -4.87 24.60 7.60
C LYS A 114 -6.23 24.80 6.93
N ASN A 115 -6.72 26.04 6.90
CA ASN A 115 -8.03 26.40 6.33
C ASN A 115 -8.10 26.25 4.79
N ILE A 116 -6.94 26.23 4.10
CA ILE A 116 -6.88 26.01 2.65
C ILE A 116 -6.94 24.52 2.29
N LEU A 117 -6.77 23.63 3.28
CA LEU A 117 -6.77 22.20 3.11
C LEU A 117 -8.20 21.67 3.10
N ASN A 118 -8.47 20.66 2.26
CA ASN A 118 -9.73 19.93 2.33
C ASN A 118 -9.81 19.06 3.60
N ASN A 119 -11.01 18.54 3.90
CA ASN A 119 -11.26 17.78 5.12
C ASN A 119 -10.26 16.61 5.32
N ASN A 120 -10.03 15.81 4.29
CA ASN A 120 -9.10 14.66 4.39
C ASN A 120 -7.66 15.09 4.65
N GLN A 121 -7.22 16.19 4.03
CA GLN A 121 -5.90 16.77 4.25
C GLN A 121 -5.74 17.32 5.67
N GLN A 122 -6.80 17.97 6.20
CA GLN A 122 -6.82 18.45 7.59
C GLN A 122 -6.76 17.27 8.58
N ILE A 123 -7.49 16.20 8.33
CA ILE A 123 -7.43 14.96 9.13
C ILE A 123 -6.03 14.36 9.05
N GLY A 124 -5.45 14.24 7.85
CA GLY A 124 -4.08 13.75 7.66
C GLY A 124 -3.06 14.55 8.46
N LEU A 125 -3.15 15.89 8.42
CA LEU A 125 -2.26 16.79 9.17
C LEU A 125 -2.48 16.66 10.69
N LYS A 126 -3.74 16.62 11.15
CA LYS A 126 -4.11 16.48 12.57
C LYS A 126 -3.51 15.23 13.21
N TYR A 127 -3.54 14.11 12.52
CA TYR A 127 -3.09 12.82 13.05
C TYR A 127 -1.70 12.39 12.55
N TYR A 128 -1.00 13.25 11.78
CA TYR A 128 0.27 12.90 11.15
C TYR A 128 1.27 12.25 12.12
N LYS A 129 1.50 12.86 13.28
CA LYS A 129 2.46 12.36 14.29
C LYS A 129 2.08 10.98 14.84
N ASP A 130 0.80 10.68 14.96
CA ASP A 130 0.32 9.39 15.44
C ASP A 130 0.42 8.32 14.35
N LEU A 131 0.08 8.68 13.11
CA LEU A 131 0.11 7.76 11.97
C LEU A 131 1.53 7.36 11.55
N GLN A 132 2.56 8.11 11.96
CA GLN A 132 3.96 7.73 11.75
C GLN A 132 4.45 6.67 12.76
N LYS A 133 3.74 6.45 13.86
CA LYS A 133 4.12 5.49 14.89
C LYS A 133 3.63 4.09 14.53
N ARG A 134 4.52 3.11 14.65
CA ARG A 134 4.16 1.71 14.47
C ARG A 134 3.25 1.23 15.60
N ILE A 135 2.33 0.34 15.29
CA ILE A 135 1.45 -0.35 16.24
C ILE A 135 2.20 -1.58 16.76
N ASP A 136 2.36 -1.75 18.06
CA ASP A 136 2.91 -2.96 18.64
C ASP A 136 1.85 -4.09 18.72
N ILE A 137 2.29 -5.30 19.03
CA ILE A 137 1.43 -6.47 19.06
C ILE A 137 0.35 -6.39 20.16
N ASN A 138 0.62 -5.75 21.30
CA ASN A 138 -0.34 -5.66 22.39
C ASN A 138 -1.46 -4.66 22.04
N GLU A 139 -1.08 -3.52 21.46
CA GLU A 139 -2.04 -2.54 20.93
C GLU A 139 -2.87 -3.17 19.81
N MET A 140 -2.25 -3.88 18.87
CA MET A 140 -2.95 -4.55 17.77
C MET A 140 -3.96 -5.59 18.27
N LYS A 141 -3.64 -6.35 19.30
CA LYS A 141 -4.58 -7.28 19.92
C LYS A 141 -5.80 -6.57 20.52
N LYS A 142 -5.65 -5.37 21.09
CA LYS A 142 -6.80 -4.58 21.58
C LYS A 142 -7.71 -4.16 20.42
N HIS A 143 -7.12 -3.65 19.32
CA HIS A 143 -7.87 -3.32 18.10
C HIS A 143 -8.60 -4.53 17.54
N HIS A 144 -7.91 -5.65 17.42
CA HIS A 144 -8.44 -6.92 16.96
C HIS A 144 -9.66 -7.36 17.79
N ASN A 145 -9.56 -7.34 19.12
CA ASN A 145 -10.69 -7.73 20.00
C ASN A 145 -11.91 -6.85 19.84
N ILE A 146 -11.74 -5.52 19.71
CA ILE A 146 -12.87 -4.60 19.51
C ILE A 146 -13.58 -4.91 18.19
N LEU A 147 -12.80 -5.15 17.12
CA LEU A 147 -13.33 -5.40 15.79
C LEU A 147 -13.99 -6.77 15.68
N ILE A 148 -13.40 -7.81 16.25
CA ILE A 148 -14.01 -9.16 16.32
C ILE A 148 -15.33 -9.13 17.07
N ASN A 149 -15.40 -8.45 18.22
CA ASN A 149 -16.64 -8.33 18.99
C ASN A 149 -17.77 -7.65 18.21
N GLU A 150 -17.45 -6.84 17.21
CA GLU A 150 -18.45 -6.23 16.33
C GLU A 150 -18.74 -7.11 15.12
N LEU A 151 -17.75 -7.74 14.52
CA LEU A 151 -17.89 -8.64 13.37
C LEU A 151 -18.67 -9.92 13.73
N ASN A 152 -18.46 -10.48 14.91
CA ASN A 152 -19.13 -11.69 15.38
C ASN A 152 -20.64 -11.51 15.67
N LYS A 153 -21.18 -10.30 15.52
CA LYS A 153 -22.63 -10.07 15.56
C LYS A 153 -23.33 -10.43 14.25
N TYR A 154 -22.57 -10.70 13.21
CA TYR A 154 -23.07 -11.09 11.91
C TYR A 154 -22.83 -12.59 11.72
N ASP A 155 -23.93 -13.35 11.66
CA ASP A 155 -23.86 -14.79 11.41
C ASP A 155 -23.25 -15.09 10.04
N ASP A 156 -22.48 -16.16 9.96
CA ASP A 156 -21.87 -16.68 8.73
C ASP A 156 -20.95 -15.66 7.99
N LEU A 157 -20.42 -14.65 8.71
CA LEU A 157 -19.52 -13.68 8.11
C LEU A 157 -18.09 -14.22 8.02
N THR A 158 -17.56 -14.29 6.80
CA THR A 158 -16.15 -14.60 6.55
C THR A 158 -15.33 -13.32 6.49
N TYR A 159 -14.33 -13.19 7.34
CA TYR A 159 -13.42 -12.05 7.36
C TYR A 159 -12.00 -12.46 7.74
N GLU A 160 -11.02 -11.62 7.41
CA GLU A 160 -9.63 -11.84 7.77
C GLU A 160 -8.94 -10.48 8.05
N PHE A 161 -8.10 -10.43 9.10
CA PHE A 161 -7.17 -9.34 9.30
C PHE A 161 -5.97 -9.57 8.38
N VAL A 162 -5.66 -8.61 7.54
CA VAL A 162 -4.68 -8.75 6.47
C VAL A 162 -3.43 -7.89 6.68
N GLY A 163 -2.72 -7.52 5.63
CA GLY A 163 -1.53 -6.70 5.72
C GLY A 163 -0.40 -7.32 6.53
N SER A 164 0.35 -6.49 7.19
CA SER A 164 1.49 -6.91 8.01
C SER A 164 1.09 -7.74 9.25
N TYR A 165 -0.16 -7.64 9.70
CA TYR A 165 -0.67 -8.44 10.82
C TYR A 165 -0.81 -9.93 10.43
N ARG A 166 -1.42 -10.22 9.27
CA ARG A 166 -1.53 -11.59 8.75
C ARG A 166 -0.15 -12.22 8.48
N ARG A 167 0.82 -11.39 8.08
CA ARG A 167 2.21 -11.82 7.88
C ARG A 167 3.01 -11.98 9.17
N LYS A 168 2.39 -11.81 10.33
CA LYS A 168 2.98 -11.96 11.67
C LYS A 168 4.22 -11.10 11.90
N LEU A 169 4.24 -9.88 11.37
CA LEU A 169 5.33 -8.95 11.67
C LEU A 169 5.32 -8.53 13.15
N LYS A 170 6.45 -8.04 13.65
CA LYS A 170 6.59 -7.58 15.05
C LYS A 170 5.83 -6.29 15.33
N THR A 171 5.63 -5.45 14.31
CA THR A 171 4.91 -4.17 14.38
C THR A 171 4.15 -3.91 13.09
N PHE A 172 3.10 -3.08 13.17
CA PHE A 172 2.15 -2.85 12.08
C PHE A 172 2.04 -1.37 11.75
N GLY A 173 1.74 -1.03 10.48
CA GLY A 173 1.55 0.35 10.02
C GLY A 173 0.12 0.84 10.24
N ASP A 174 -0.81 -0.04 9.96
CA ASP A 174 -2.24 0.20 9.92
C ASP A 174 -3.01 -1.07 10.31
N ILE A 175 -4.34 -0.96 10.34
CA ILE A 175 -5.25 -2.05 10.63
C ILE A 175 -6.03 -2.32 9.35
N ASP A 176 -5.79 -3.48 8.75
CA ASP A 176 -6.40 -3.88 7.49
C ASP A 176 -7.32 -5.08 7.71
N ILE A 177 -8.57 -4.98 7.23
CA ILE A 177 -9.54 -6.07 7.29
C ILE A 177 -10.15 -6.27 5.91
N ILE A 178 -10.26 -7.53 5.51
CA ILE A 178 -11.05 -7.94 4.36
C ILE A 178 -12.25 -8.76 4.82
N ILE A 179 -13.41 -8.48 4.26
CA ILE A 179 -14.67 -9.16 4.54
C ILE A 179 -15.19 -9.73 3.21
N LYS A 180 -15.55 -11.01 3.20
CA LYS A 180 -16.24 -11.60 2.06
C LYS A 180 -17.66 -11.07 2.00
N GLU A 181 -18.11 -10.62 0.82
CA GLU A 181 -19.47 -10.09 0.64
C GLU A 181 -20.51 -11.10 1.17
N ASN A 182 -21.38 -10.59 2.01
CA ASN A 182 -22.48 -11.35 2.61
C ASN A 182 -23.75 -10.51 2.55
N LYS A 183 -24.88 -11.11 2.18
CA LYS A 183 -26.18 -10.41 2.04
C LYS A 183 -26.68 -9.78 3.33
N LYS A 184 -26.29 -10.35 4.48
CA LYS A 184 -26.68 -9.86 5.81
C LYS A 184 -25.75 -8.77 6.35
N PHE A 185 -24.55 -8.58 5.74
CA PHE A 185 -23.57 -7.59 6.18
C PHE A 185 -23.75 -6.27 5.44
N ASN A 186 -23.80 -5.19 6.21
CA ASN A 186 -23.84 -3.82 5.68
C ASN A 186 -22.68 -3.01 6.26
N LEU A 187 -21.76 -2.58 5.40
CA LEU A 187 -20.55 -1.83 5.80
C LEU A 187 -20.90 -0.51 6.49
N ASP A 188 -21.91 0.23 6.00
CA ASP A 188 -22.32 1.51 6.61
C ASP A 188 -22.84 1.31 8.04
N ILE A 189 -23.66 0.29 8.28
CA ILE A 189 -24.18 -0.04 9.61
C ILE A 189 -23.01 -0.43 10.52
N PHE A 190 -22.11 -1.30 10.06
CA PHE A 190 -20.93 -1.71 10.80
C PHE A 190 -20.06 -0.53 11.23
N ILE A 191 -19.75 0.37 10.29
CA ILE A 191 -18.95 1.57 10.56
C ILE A 191 -19.65 2.51 11.53
N ASN A 192 -20.95 2.74 11.36
CA ASN A 192 -21.72 3.59 12.25
C ASN A 192 -21.79 3.04 13.69
N ASN A 193 -21.83 1.72 13.87
CA ASN A 193 -21.75 1.09 15.20
C ASN A 193 -20.39 1.35 15.86
N LEU A 194 -19.28 1.25 15.11
CA LEU A 194 -17.94 1.55 15.61
C LEU A 194 -17.76 3.05 15.93
N ILE A 195 -18.44 3.94 15.19
CA ILE A 195 -18.46 5.39 15.50
C ILE A 195 -19.25 5.65 16.80
N LYS A 196 -20.44 5.06 16.97
CA LYS A 196 -21.22 5.17 18.20
C LYS A 196 -20.43 4.71 19.43
N LYS A 197 -19.57 3.71 19.28
CA LYS A 197 -18.63 3.25 20.31
C LYS A 197 -17.40 4.14 20.48
N LYS A 198 -17.28 5.24 19.73
CA LYS A 198 -16.14 6.15 19.71
C LYS A 198 -14.80 5.48 19.33
N TYR A 199 -14.86 4.30 18.69
CA TYR A 199 -13.69 3.62 18.17
C TYR A 199 -13.21 4.20 16.84
N ILE A 200 -14.11 4.40 15.87
CA ILE A 200 -13.83 5.18 14.67
C ILE A 200 -14.11 6.65 14.98
N ILE A 201 -13.10 7.49 14.77
CA ILE A 201 -13.15 8.92 15.10
C ILE A 201 -13.17 9.84 13.88
N GLU A 202 -12.70 9.39 12.72
CA GLU A 202 -12.75 10.13 11.45
C GLU A 202 -13.04 9.18 10.29
N LYS A 203 -13.88 9.63 9.34
CA LYS A 203 -14.08 8.98 8.05
C LYS A 203 -13.23 9.68 6.99
N LEU A 204 -12.36 8.95 6.32
CA LEU A 204 -11.58 9.45 5.18
C LEU A 204 -12.28 9.15 3.86
N ALA A 205 -12.82 7.94 3.74
CA ALA A 205 -13.66 7.52 2.62
C ALA A 205 -14.63 6.43 3.06
N LEU A 206 -15.84 6.44 2.52
CA LEU A 206 -16.83 5.39 2.70
C LEU A 206 -17.56 5.18 1.37
N GLY A 207 -17.47 3.97 0.84
CA GLY A 207 -18.17 3.51 -0.34
C GLY A 207 -18.82 2.16 -0.06
N LYS A 208 -19.55 1.63 -1.03
CA LYS A 208 -20.28 0.35 -0.87
C LYS A 208 -19.38 -0.81 -0.41
N TYR A 209 -18.13 -0.85 -0.88
CA TYR A 209 -17.21 -1.96 -0.69
C TYR A 209 -15.93 -1.60 0.05
N LYS A 210 -15.73 -0.33 0.39
CA LYS A 210 -14.50 0.12 1.02
C LYS A 210 -14.74 1.24 2.02
N PHE A 211 -14.13 1.09 3.18
CA PHE A 211 -13.99 2.14 4.19
C PHE A 211 -12.52 2.42 4.45
N MET A 212 -12.20 3.69 4.59
CA MET A 212 -10.92 4.17 5.10
C MET A 212 -11.19 5.19 6.19
N GLY A 213 -10.50 5.09 7.31
CA GLY A 213 -10.73 5.99 8.43
C GLY A 213 -9.62 6.01 9.45
N ILE A 214 -9.87 6.76 10.50
CA ILE A 214 -9.02 6.83 11.68
C ILE A 214 -9.79 6.22 12.86
N CYS A 215 -9.17 5.25 13.51
CA CYS A 215 -9.66 4.68 14.76
C CYS A 215 -8.73 5.07 15.90
N LYS A 216 -9.20 4.92 17.13
CA LYS A 216 -8.45 5.27 18.31
C LYS A 216 -8.79 4.36 19.50
N ILE A 217 -7.74 3.87 20.15
CA ILE A 217 -7.79 3.31 21.49
C ILE A 217 -6.86 4.17 22.35
N ASP A 218 -7.29 4.54 23.54
CA ASP A 218 -6.54 5.40 24.45
C ASP A 218 -6.15 6.76 23.80
N LYS A 219 -4.84 7.02 23.63
CA LYS A 219 -4.35 8.34 23.20
C LYS A 219 -3.89 8.41 21.74
N ILE A 220 -3.57 7.26 21.11
CA ILE A 220 -2.92 7.25 19.81
C ILE A 220 -3.93 6.88 18.70
N ALA A 221 -3.99 7.71 17.67
CA ALA A 221 -4.83 7.47 16.51
C ALA A 221 -4.13 6.53 15.51
N ARG A 222 -4.91 5.63 14.87
CA ARG A 222 -4.44 4.64 13.91
C ARG A 222 -5.27 4.65 12.65
N ARG A 223 -4.65 4.37 11.52
CA ARG A 223 -5.38 4.17 10.29
C ARG A 223 -6.03 2.79 10.28
N ILE A 224 -7.27 2.74 9.78
CA ILE A 224 -8.02 1.52 9.58
C ILE A 224 -8.63 1.51 8.18
N ASP A 225 -8.40 0.42 7.47
CA ASP A 225 -8.93 0.17 6.14
C ASP A 225 -9.74 -1.14 6.15
N ILE A 226 -10.99 -1.07 5.66
CA ILE A 226 -11.89 -2.23 5.59
C ILE A 226 -12.36 -2.38 4.16
N LEU A 227 -12.17 -3.56 3.60
CA LEU A 227 -12.60 -3.91 2.25
C LEU A 227 -13.65 -5.01 2.32
N VAL A 228 -14.73 -4.87 1.56
CA VAL A 228 -15.68 -5.93 1.28
C VAL A 228 -15.41 -6.46 -0.13
N ALA A 229 -14.98 -7.70 -0.23
CA ALA A 229 -14.67 -8.33 -1.51
C ALA A 229 -15.82 -9.24 -1.95
N LYS A 230 -16.19 -9.21 -3.23
CA LYS A 230 -17.15 -10.15 -3.78
C LYS A 230 -16.67 -11.57 -3.62
N GLU A 231 -17.60 -12.52 -3.59
CA GLU A 231 -17.29 -13.92 -3.35
C GLU A 231 -16.20 -14.48 -4.28
N ASN A 232 -16.31 -14.21 -5.57
CA ASN A 232 -15.35 -14.65 -6.57
C ASN A 232 -14.03 -13.85 -6.59
N GLU A 233 -14.03 -12.65 -6.01
CA GLU A 233 -12.84 -11.79 -5.89
C GLU A 233 -12.09 -12.03 -4.58
N TYR A 234 -12.77 -12.61 -3.56
CA TYR A 234 -12.24 -12.72 -2.20
C TYR A 234 -10.85 -13.40 -2.11
N PRO A 235 -10.57 -14.54 -2.77
CA PRO A 235 -9.24 -15.15 -2.72
C PRO A 235 -8.13 -14.25 -3.28
N PHE A 236 -8.42 -13.54 -4.35
CA PHE A 236 -7.48 -12.62 -5.01
C PHE A 236 -7.24 -11.36 -4.16
N SER A 237 -8.32 -10.81 -3.62
CA SER A 237 -8.24 -9.68 -2.70
C SER A 237 -7.48 -10.07 -1.42
N LEU A 238 -7.73 -11.26 -0.87
CA LEU A 238 -7.03 -11.79 0.30
C LEU A 238 -5.52 -11.91 0.04
N LEU A 239 -5.13 -12.45 -1.10
CA LEU A 239 -3.74 -12.54 -1.54
C LEU A 239 -3.10 -11.14 -1.65
N TYR A 240 -3.78 -10.23 -2.35
CA TYR A 240 -3.28 -8.89 -2.62
C TYR A 240 -3.10 -8.05 -1.35
N PHE A 241 -4.13 -8.00 -0.49
CA PHE A 241 -4.10 -7.22 0.74
C PHE A 241 -3.25 -7.84 1.86
N THR A 242 -2.99 -9.15 1.79
CA THR A 242 -1.97 -9.77 2.64
C THR A 242 -0.58 -9.24 2.29
N GLY A 243 -0.26 -9.08 1.02
CA GLY A 243 1.06 -8.62 0.56
C GLY A 243 2.15 -9.68 0.81
N SER A 244 3.43 -9.30 0.94
CA SER A 244 3.93 -7.92 0.98
C SER A 244 3.82 -7.21 -0.39
N TYR A 245 4.18 -5.94 -0.44
CA TYR A 245 4.28 -5.22 -1.72
C TYR A 245 5.24 -5.92 -2.69
N VAL A 246 6.39 -6.35 -2.19
CA VAL A 246 7.40 -7.10 -2.97
C VAL A 246 6.80 -8.41 -3.48
N PHE A 247 6.15 -9.15 -2.60
CA PHE A 247 5.50 -10.41 -2.95
C PHE A 247 4.42 -10.22 -4.03
N ASN A 248 3.61 -9.19 -3.94
CA ASN A 248 2.60 -8.87 -4.96
C ASN A 248 3.23 -8.54 -6.33
N ILE A 249 4.36 -7.83 -6.36
CA ILE A 249 5.12 -7.60 -7.60
C ILE A 249 5.59 -8.93 -8.18
N MET A 250 6.16 -9.82 -7.38
CA MET A 250 6.64 -11.13 -7.82
C MET A 250 5.50 -11.98 -8.39
N MET A 251 4.36 -12.06 -7.69
CA MET A 251 3.19 -12.81 -8.15
C MET A 251 2.64 -12.27 -9.48
N ARG A 252 2.55 -10.95 -9.62
CA ARG A 252 2.10 -10.31 -10.87
C ARG A 252 3.07 -10.54 -12.03
N LYS A 253 4.38 -10.49 -11.79
CA LYS A 253 5.40 -10.81 -12.80
C LYS A 253 5.30 -12.26 -13.24
N TYR A 254 5.15 -13.17 -12.28
CA TYR A 254 5.02 -14.58 -12.58
C TYR A 254 3.77 -14.87 -13.41
N ALA A 255 2.62 -14.32 -13.02
CA ALA A 255 1.39 -14.41 -13.80
C ALA A 255 1.59 -13.88 -15.23
N LYS A 256 2.25 -12.73 -15.38
CA LYS A 256 2.54 -12.11 -16.68
C LYS A 256 3.43 -12.99 -17.56
N LYS A 257 4.44 -13.63 -16.99
CA LYS A 257 5.31 -14.56 -17.72
C LYS A 257 4.52 -15.74 -18.32
N ASN A 258 3.40 -16.09 -17.68
CA ASN A 258 2.46 -17.12 -18.15
C ASN A 258 1.28 -16.55 -18.96
N GLY A 259 1.40 -15.32 -19.50
CA GLY A 259 0.37 -14.68 -20.34
C GLY A 259 -0.85 -14.13 -19.59
N LEU A 260 -0.80 -14.09 -18.25
CA LEU A 260 -1.91 -13.68 -17.38
C LEU A 260 -1.66 -12.28 -16.78
N LYS A 261 -2.74 -11.59 -16.42
CA LYS A 261 -2.68 -10.41 -15.54
C LYS A 261 -3.38 -10.75 -14.24
N LEU A 262 -2.67 -10.59 -13.12
CA LEU A 262 -3.19 -10.83 -11.78
C LEU A 262 -3.49 -9.49 -11.09
N SER A 263 -4.68 -9.36 -10.50
CA SER A 263 -5.12 -8.21 -9.71
C SER A 263 -5.88 -8.69 -8.45
N GLU A 264 -6.28 -7.75 -7.60
CA GLU A 264 -7.17 -7.99 -6.46
C GLU A 264 -8.58 -8.45 -6.86
N HIS A 265 -8.95 -8.32 -8.13
CA HIS A 265 -10.25 -8.73 -8.68
C HIS A 265 -10.22 -10.09 -9.39
N GLY A 266 -9.02 -10.63 -9.64
CA GLY A 266 -8.85 -11.88 -10.37
C GLY A 266 -7.78 -11.84 -11.45
N PHE A 267 -7.82 -12.87 -12.30
CA PHE A 267 -7.07 -12.88 -13.54
C PHE A 267 -7.81 -12.10 -14.64
N ASN A 268 -7.11 -11.70 -15.70
CA ASN A 268 -7.70 -11.06 -16.88
C ASN A 268 -8.54 -12.01 -17.77
N ILE A 269 -8.63 -13.25 -17.38
CA ILE A 269 -9.48 -14.28 -17.99
C ILE A 269 -10.39 -14.88 -16.92
N ASN A 270 -11.53 -15.38 -17.31
CA ASN A 270 -12.39 -16.10 -16.36
C ASN A 270 -11.77 -17.44 -16.02
N VAL A 271 -11.52 -17.68 -14.74
CA VAL A 271 -10.98 -18.93 -14.20
C VAL A 271 -11.97 -19.45 -13.18
N GLU A 272 -12.50 -20.62 -13.45
CA GLU A 272 -13.41 -21.29 -12.53
C GLU A 272 -12.65 -21.97 -11.37
N ASN A 273 -13.36 -22.21 -10.26
CA ASN A 273 -12.88 -22.98 -9.11
C ASN A 273 -11.73 -22.34 -8.28
N ILE A 274 -11.49 -21.05 -8.38
CA ILE A 274 -10.60 -20.33 -7.45
C ILE A 274 -11.42 -19.94 -6.21
N LYS A 275 -11.32 -20.72 -5.14
CA LYS A 275 -12.05 -20.50 -3.86
C LYS A 275 -11.14 -20.04 -2.74
N THR A 276 -9.85 -20.33 -2.82
CA THR A 276 -8.83 -20.02 -1.81
C THR A 276 -7.61 -19.37 -2.43
N GLU A 277 -6.76 -18.73 -1.62
CA GLU A 277 -5.45 -18.25 -2.08
C GLU A 277 -4.61 -19.40 -2.67
N LYS A 278 -4.69 -20.60 -2.07
CA LYS A 278 -3.93 -21.74 -2.54
C LYS A 278 -4.28 -22.11 -3.98
N ASP A 279 -5.54 -22.01 -4.37
CA ASP A 279 -5.96 -22.31 -5.75
C ASP A 279 -5.32 -21.36 -6.76
N ILE A 280 -5.03 -20.08 -6.36
CA ILE A 280 -4.29 -19.13 -7.21
C ILE A 280 -2.86 -19.61 -7.46
N PHE A 281 -2.19 -20.13 -6.43
CA PHE A 281 -0.84 -20.70 -6.55
C PHE A 281 -0.87 -21.97 -7.40
N ASP A 282 -1.81 -22.88 -7.14
CA ASP A 282 -1.94 -24.13 -7.89
C ASP A 282 -2.23 -23.85 -9.38
N TYR A 283 -3.09 -22.88 -9.68
CA TYR A 283 -3.38 -22.43 -11.06
C TYR A 283 -2.13 -21.89 -11.78
N LEU A 284 -1.27 -21.20 -11.03
CA LEU A 284 0.01 -20.68 -11.54
C LEU A 284 1.14 -21.75 -11.51
N ASN A 285 0.89 -22.99 -11.11
CA ASN A 285 1.91 -24.03 -10.87
C ASN A 285 3.00 -23.56 -9.88
N LEU A 286 2.60 -22.87 -8.82
CA LEU A 286 3.47 -22.40 -7.76
C LEU A 286 3.22 -23.16 -6.46
N LYS A 287 4.29 -23.42 -5.69
CA LYS A 287 4.15 -23.87 -4.31
C LYS A 287 3.53 -22.76 -3.47
N TYR A 288 2.52 -23.10 -2.66
CA TYR A 288 1.91 -22.14 -1.74
C TYR A 288 2.95 -21.57 -0.77
N VAL A 289 2.94 -20.25 -0.63
CA VAL A 289 3.77 -19.50 0.31
C VAL A 289 2.88 -19.00 1.44
N ASN A 290 3.20 -19.37 2.68
CA ASN A 290 2.43 -18.91 3.83
C ASN A 290 2.53 -17.38 3.97
N PRO A 291 1.50 -16.70 4.52
CA PRO A 291 1.54 -15.25 4.72
C PRO A 291 2.80 -14.74 5.41
N GLU A 292 3.27 -15.42 6.45
CA GLU A 292 4.47 -15.09 7.22
C GLU A 292 5.78 -15.14 6.42
N ASP A 293 5.80 -15.89 5.34
CA ASP A 293 6.97 -16.06 4.46
C ASP A 293 6.96 -15.07 3.26
N ARG A 294 5.93 -14.20 3.16
CA ARG A 294 5.76 -13.23 2.06
C ARG A 294 6.40 -11.87 2.33
N ASN A 295 7.48 -11.81 3.07
CA ASN A 295 8.15 -10.55 3.46
C ASN A 295 9.28 -10.16 2.51
#